data_94500716a7afed5fcb85f900fff0b076
#
_entry.id   94500716a7afed5fcb85f900fff0b076
#
_cell.length_a   1.000
_cell.length_b   1.000
_cell.length_c   1.000
_cell.angle_alpha   90.00
_cell.angle_beta   90.00
_cell.angle_gamma   90.00
#
_symmetry.space_group_name_H-M   'P 1'
#
loop_
_entity.id
_entity.type
_entity.pdbx_description
1 polymer ?
#
loop_
_entity_poly.entity_id
_entity_poly.type
_entity_poly.pdbx_seq_one_letter_code
_entity_poly.pdbx_strand_id
1 'polypeptide(L)'
;MDIKNSHTLTKAIEEVAPFCAGWALTDKVGDIRRMAQARFRSLMYKEFDIPKRSEGTRRITAPTGKLKDIQRCISAIVAPYYRTPECVHGFAEGRSVATNARNHTGRNYVLNIDLKNFFPTITYTRVMMSLQELGFNEEVSDIISRLCTIPMWDEQKQMFRNALPQGSPASPLLSNIVCTSLDQRLSALAQRYGVTYSRYADDMTFSSDHSVYAKDSKFLKELENIVESSGFKINEKKTRLQKKGSRQEVTGLIVGEKVNTYRQFTKNLRTA
;
A
#
# COMPACT_ATOMS: atom_id res chain seq x y z
N MET A 1 -14.14 17.55 -10.52
CA MET A 1 -13.50 17.76 -11.86
C MET A 1 -13.93 16.66 -12.79
N ASP A 2 -14.33 16.99 -14.02
CA ASP A 2 -14.71 15.99 -15.03
C ASP A 2 -13.46 15.64 -15.88
N ILE A 3 -12.72 14.61 -15.47
CA ILE A 3 -11.44 14.23 -16.08
C ILE A 3 -11.67 13.13 -17.11
N LYS A 4 -11.77 13.53 -18.40
CA LYS A 4 -12.14 12.63 -19.49
C LYS A 4 -11.01 12.27 -20.47
N ASN A 5 -9.90 13.01 -20.44
CA ASN A 5 -8.78 12.80 -21.37
C ASN A 5 -7.49 13.41 -20.83
N SER A 6 -6.39 13.25 -21.58
CA SER A 6 -5.07 13.78 -21.19
C SER A 6 -5.07 15.29 -20.99
N HIS A 7 -5.85 16.05 -21.74
CA HIS A 7 -5.93 17.51 -21.62
C HIS A 7 -6.60 17.92 -20.30
N THR A 8 -7.75 17.31 -19.98
CA THR A 8 -8.44 17.57 -18.71
C THR A 8 -7.66 17.07 -17.51
N LEU A 9 -6.94 15.96 -17.62
CA LEU A 9 -6.00 15.49 -16.60
C LEU A 9 -4.85 16.47 -16.40
N THR A 10 -4.26 17.00 -17.49
CA THR A 10 -3.20 18.02 -17.42
C THR A 10 -3.67 19.26 -16.68
N LYS A 11 -4.86 19.78 -17.02
CA LYS A 11 -5.47 20.93 -16.31
C LYS A 11 -5.68 20.63 -14.82
N ALA A 12 -6.24 19.47 -14.49
CA ALA A 12 -6.44 19.06 -13.10
C ALA A 12 -5.13 19.01 -12.32
N ILE A 13 -4.04 18.50 -12.92
CA ILE A 13 -2.71 18.51 -12.30
C ILE A 13 -2.23 19.96 -12.08
N GLU A 14 -2.36 20.84 -13.07
CA GLU A 14 -1.94 22.25 -12.96
C GLU A 14 -2.74 23.00 -11.88
N GLU A 15 -4.03 22.70 -11.72
CA GLU A 15 -4.87 23.30 -10.68
C GLU A 15 -4.51 22.87 -9.26
N VAL A 16 -4.13 21.62 -9.05
CA VAL A 16 -3.80 21.11 -7.70
C VAL A 16 -2.31 21.27 -7.33
N ALA A 17 -1.44 21.44 -8.33
CA ALA A 17 0.01 21.47 -8.12
C ALA A 17 0.50 22.56 -7.13
N PRO A 18 -0.07 23.77 -7.09
CA PRO A 18 0.30 24.78 -6.08
C PRO A 18 0.09 24.29 -4.64
N PHE A 19 -0.90 23.46 -4.40
CA PHE A 19 -1.28 22.98 -3.06
C PHE A 19 -0.53 21.71 -2.63
N CYS A 20 -0.20 20.84 -3.57
CA CYS A 20 0.40 19.53 -3.25
C CYS A 20 1.86 19.38 -3.68
N ALA A 21 2.35 20.21 -4.60
CA ALA A 21 3.71 20.14 -5.13
C ALA A 21 4.51 21.45 -5.00
N GLY A 22 3.87 22.53 -4.57
CA GLY A 22 4.51 23.83 -4.36
C GLY A 22 4.87 24.55 -5.66
N TRP A 23 4.16 24.29 -6.76
CA TRP A 23 4.35 24.99 -8.04
C TRP A 23 3.78 26.41 -7.99
N ALA A 24 4.36 27.30 -8.78
CA ALA A 24 3.71 28.58 -9.05
C ALA A 24 2.44 28.37 -9.91
N LEU A 25 1.47 29.26 -9.79
CA LEU A 25 0.21 29.18 -10.57
C LEU A 25 0.45 29.23 -12.09
N THR A 26 1.58 29.76 -12.52
CA THR A 26 2.01 29.86 -13.93
C THR A 26 2.74 28.63 -14.43
N ASP A 27 3.14 27.71 -13.53
CA ASP A 27 3.85 26.50 -13.91
C ASP A 27 2.99 25.57 -14.76
N LYS A 28 3.58 25.00 -15.79
CA LYS A 28 2.93 24.10 -16.74
C LYS A 28 3.47 22.68 -16.66
N VAL A 29 2.57 21.71 -16.69
CA VAL A 29 2.92 20.28 -16.72
C VAL A 29 3.72 19.93 -17.97
N GLY A 30 3.31 20.46 -19.11
CA GLY A 30 3.79 20.04 -20.43
C GLY A 30 3.07 18.78 -20.93
N ASP A 31 3.73 18.06 -21.84
CA ASP A 31 3.12 16.89 -22.47
C ASP A 31 3.20 15.64 -21.59
N ILE A 32 2.12 15.35 -20.85
CA ILE A 32 2.03 14.17 -19.98
C ILE A 32 2.02 12.86 -20.75
N ARG A 33 1.52 12.84 -21.99
CA ARG A 33 1.56 11.65 -22.85
C ARG A 33 3.01 11.29 -23.21
N ARG A 34 3.82 12.29 -23.52
CA ARG A 34 5.26 12.09 -23.76
C ARG A 34 5.98 11.59 -22.50
N MET A 35 5.67 12.16 -21.34
CA MET A 35 6.24 11.73 -20.06
C MET A 35 5.83 10.30 -19.67
N ALA A 36 4.65 9.87 -20.07
CA ALA A 36 4.16 8.50 -19.86
C ALA A 36 4.89 7.45 -20.72
N GLN A 37 5.64 7.85 -21.76
CA GLN A 37 6.44 6.92 -22.58
C GLN A 37 7.61 6.33 -21.78
N ALA A 38 7.85 5.03 -21.93
CA ALA A 38 8.83 4.28 -21.13
C ALA A 38 10.25 4.89 -21.15
N ARG A 39 10.73 5.33 -22.33
CA ARG A 39 12.08 5.91 -22.51
C ARG A 39 12.32 7.21 -21.73
N PHE A 40 11.29 8.03 -21.52
CA PHE A 40 11.42 9.27 -20.75
C PHE A 40 11.26 8.99 -19.26
N ARG A 41 10.37 8.08 -18.92
CA ARG A 41 9.99 7.72 -17.55
C ARG A 41 11.16 7.12 -16.78
N SER A 42 11.93 6.20 -17.38
CA SER A 42 13.08 5.57 -16.73
C SER A 42 14.16 6.57 -16.30
N LEU A 43 14.33 7.66 -17.06
CA LEU A 43 15.29 8.72 -16.75
C LEU A 43 14.86 9.62 -15.58
N MET A 44 13.59 9.53 -15.15
CA MET A 44 13.02 10.36 -14.10
C MET A 44 12.99 9.67 -12.73
N TYR A 45 13.67 8.54 -12.57
CA TYR A 45 13.78 7.83 -11.31
C TYR A 45 15.22 7.76 -10.82
N LYS A 46 15.37 7.81 -9.51
CA LYS A 46 16.64 7.57 -8.82
C LYS A 46 16.51 6.31 -7.97
N GLU A 47 17.49 5.42 -8.08
CA GLU A 47 17.57 4.22 -7.25
C GLU A 47 18.61 4.39 -6.16
N PHE A 48 18.29 3.93 -4.96
CA PHE A 48 19.22 3.86 -3.84
C PHE A 48 18.76 2.79 -2.83
N ASP A 49 19.70 2.28 -2.07
CA ASP A 49 19.43 1.28 -1.05
C ASP A 49 19.38 1.92 0.34
N ILE A 50 18.40 1.48 1.15
CA ILE A 50 18.29 1.83 2.57
C ILE A 50 18.42 0.56 3.43
N PRO A 51 19.09 0.61 4.60
CA PRO A 51 19.16 -0.54 5.49
C PRO A 51 17.78 -0.91 6.02
N LYS A 52 17.46 -2.21 6.10
CA LYS A 52 16.29 -2.72 6.81
C LYS A 52 16.54 -2.72 8.30
N ARG A 53 15.48 -2.72 9.12
CA ARG A 53 15.59 -2.98 10.56
C ARG A 53 16.04 -4.42 10.87
N SER A 54 15.69 -5.37 10.01
CA SER A 54 16.28 -6.71 9.92
C SER A 54 17.48 -6.69 8.98
N GLU A 55 18.26 -7.74 8.90
CA GLU A 55 19.38 -7.84 7.96
C GLU A 55 19.00 -7.55 6.51
N GLY A 56 19.94 -6.95 5.77
CA GLY A 56 19.83 -6.64 4.35
C GLY A 56 19.43 -5.20 4.04
N THR A 57 19.29 -4.92 2.76
CA THR A 57 18.92 -3.61 2.22
C THR A 57 17.55 -3.65 1.57
N ARG A 58 16.96 -2.48 1.40
CA ARG A 58 15.72 -2.27 0.66
C ARG A 58 15.99 -1.29 -0.46
N ARG A 59 15.82 -1.73 -1.71
CA ARG A 59 15.93 -0.86 -2.86
C ARG A 59 14.74 0.06 -2.95
N ILE A 60 15.03 1.35 -3.03
CA ILE A 60 14.07 2.43 -3.24
C ILE A 60 14.25 2.94 -4.65
N THR A 61 13.15 3.03 -5.39
CA THR A 61 13.11 3.62 -6.73
C THR A 61 12.15 4.79 -6.67
N ALA A 62 12.69 5.99 -6.50
CA ALA A 62 11.92 7.21 -6.26
C ALA A 62 11.90 8.09 -7.51
N PRO A 63 10.73 8.63 -7.91
CA PRO A 63 10.66 9.63 -8.97
C PRO A 63 11.36 10.91 -8.55
N THR A 64 11.92 11.63 -9.51
CA THR A 64 12.63 12.90 -9.30
C THR A 64 11.94 14.04 -10.05
N GLY A 65 12.23 15.28 -9.62
CA GLY A 65 11.77 16.49 -10.29
C GLY A 65 10.28 16.48 -10.59
N LYS A 66 9.94 16.91 -11.79
CA LYS A 66 8.56 17.10 -12.24
C LYS A 66 7.68 15.85 -12.15
N LEU A 67 8.23 14.65 -12.39
CA LEU A 67 7.45 13.41 -12.27
C LEU A 67 7.01 13.15 -10.83
N LYS A 68 7.86 13.43 -9.85
CA LYS A 68 7.52 13.30 -8.43
C LYS A 68 6.34 14.21 -8.07
N ASP A 69 6.34 15.43 -8.58
CA ASP A 69 5.29 16.42 -8.32
C ASP A 69 3.99 16.02 -9.01
N ILE A 70 4.06 15.58 -10.26
CA ILE A 70 2.89 15.04 -10.99
C ILE A 70 2.28 13.86 -10.23
N GLN A 71 3.09 12.95 -9.68
CA GLN A 71 2.57 11.81 -8.91
C GLN A 71 1.92 12.25 -7.59
N ARG A 72 2.37 13.33 -6.95
CA ARG A 72 1.68 13.95 -5.81
C ARG A 72 0.31 14.50 -6.23
N CYS A 73 0.27 15.21 -7.36
CA CYS A 73 -0.97 15.74 -7.91
C CYS A 73 -1.95 14.61 -8.28
N ILE A 74 -1.47 13.53 -8.91
CA ILE A 74 -2.28 12.36 -9.21
C ILE A 74 -2.90 11.79 -7.92
N SER A 75 -2.12 11.67 -6.85
CA SER A 75 -2.66 11.22 -5.56
C SER A 75 -3.75 12.14 -5.03
N ALA A 76 -3.56 13.46 -5.09
CA ALA A 76 -4.55 14.44 -4.65
C ALA A 76 -5.83 14.40 -5.50
N ILE A 77 -5.70 14.17 -6.82
CA ILE A 77 -6.81 14.07 -7.75
C ILE A 77 -7.61 12.78 -7.55
N VAL A 78 -6.93 11.66 -7.33
CA VAL A 78 -7.57 10.34 -7.23
C VAL A 78 -8.16 10.09 -5.84
N ALA A 79 -7.55 10.62 -4.78
CA ALA A 79 -7.98 10.37 -3.39
C ALA A 79 -9.47 10.62 -3.13
N PRO A 80 -10.12 11.69 -3.64
CA PRO A 80 -11.55 11.94 -3.41
C PRO A 80 -12.49 10.87 -4.01
N TYR A 81 -12.04 10.08 -4.96
CA TYR A 81 -12.82 9.00 -5.59
C TYR A 81 -12.69 7.68 -4.84
N TYR A 82 -11.78 7.58 -3.87
CA TYR A 82 -11.52 6.37 -3.12
C TYR A 82 -11.98 6.49 -1.67
N ARG A 83 -12.96 5.68 -1.29
CA ARG A 83 -13.37 5.54 0.10
C ARG A 83 -12.55 4.45 0.78
N THR A 84 -11.63 4.84 1.66
CA THR A 84 -10.77 3.92 2.40
C THR A 84 -11.59 3.00 3.32
N PRO A 85 -11.52 1.66 3.18
CA PRO A 85 -12.21 0.72 4.05
C PRO A 85 -11.78 0.85 5.52
N GLU A 86 -12.66 0.48 6.45
CA GLU A 86 -12.38 0.61 7.89
C GLU A 86 -11.18 -0.24 8.34
N CYS A 87 -10.98 -1.39 7.74
CA CYS A 87 -9.85 -2.28 8.03
C CYS A 87 -8.48 -1.75 7.57
N VAL A 88 -8.42 -0.73 6.70
CA VAL A 88 -7.17 -0.20 6.14
C VAL A 88 -6.64 0.94 6.99
N HIS A 89 -5.44 0.79 7.56
CA HIS A 89 -4.79 1.79 8.42
C HIS A 89 -3.51 2.38 7.83
N GLY A 90 -2.82 1.65 6.95
CA GLY A 90 -1.65 2.14 6.24
C GLY A 90 -2.04 3.09 5.11
N PHE A 91 -1.34 4.23 5.00
CA PHE A 91 -1.56 5.21 3.94
C PHE A 91 -3.00 5.77 3.88
N ALA A 92 -3.68 5.78 5.00
CA ALA A 92 -5.05 6.27 5.15
C ALA A 92 -5.04 7.55 6.01
N GLU A 93 -5.74 8.58 5.55
CA GLU A 93 -5.86 9.84 6.27
C GLU A 93 -6.49 9.63 7.65
N GLY A 94 -5.96 10.32 8.67
CA GLY A 94 -6.43 10.20 10.06
C GLY A 94 -6.11 8.86 10.74
N ARG A 95 -5.40 7.93 10.06
CA ARG A 95 -5.03 6.61 10.58
C ARG A 95 -3.52 6.47 10.74
N SER A 96 -3.11 5.55 11.61
CA SER A 96 -1.70 5.36 11.99
C SER A 96 -1.44 3.92 12.46
N VAL A 97 -0.18 3.59 12.74
CA VAL A 97 0.19 2.33 13.41
C VAL A 97 -0.53 2.15 14.75
N ALA A 98 -0.82 3.25 15.46
CA ALA A 98 -1.53 3.21 16.75
C ALA A 98 -3.03 2.88 16.56
N THR A 99 -3.69 3.45 15.55
CA THR A 99 -5.08 3.11 15.24
C THR A 99 -5.21 1.67 14.78
N ASN A 100 -4.23 1.17 14.00
CA ASN A 100 -4.16 -0.23 13.61
C ASN A 100 -4.03 -1.15 14.83
N ALA A 101 -3.06 -0.89 15.69
CA ALA A 101 -2.79 -1.70 16.87
C ALA A 101 -3.96 -1.76 17.86
N ARG A 102 -4.72 -0.65 18.02
CA ARG A 102 -5.89 -0.59 18.93
C ARG A 102 -6.97 -1.63 18.61
N ASN A 103 -7.13 -2.01 17.35
CA ASN A 103 -8.12 -3.03 16.94
C ASN A 103 -7.81 -4.42 17.50
N HIS A 104 -6.58 -4.66 17.92
CA HIS A 104 -6.06 -5.96 18.30
C HIS A 104 -5.66 -6.06 19.78
N THR A 105 -6.03 -5.06 20.60
CA THR A 105 -5.76 -5.07 22.05
C THR A 105 -6.64 -6.10 22.77
N GLY A 106 -6.10 -6.70 23.84
CA GLY A 106 -6.80 -7.60 24.74
C GLY A 106 -7.11 -8.99 24.16
N ARG A 107 -6.61 -9.32 22.97
CA ARG A 107 -6.93 -10.57 22.27
C ARG A 107 -6.05 -11.75 22.72
N ASN A 108 -6.62 -12.94 22.73
CA ASN A 108 -5.88 -14.15 23.06
C ASN A 108 -4.90 -14.59 21.96
N TYR A 109 -5.22 -14.30 20.70
CA TYR A 109 -4.45 -14.67 19.54
C TYR A 109 -4.29 -13.47 18.61
N VAL A 110 -3.07 -13.24 18.13
CA VAL A 110 -2.74 -12.24 17.11
C VAL A 110 -1.89 -12.91 16.04
N LEU A 111 -2.41 -12.99 14.82
CA LEU A 111 -1.72 -13.49 13.63
C LEU A 111 -1.31 -12.30 12.77
N ASN A 112 -0.01 -12.14 12.54
CA ASN A 112 0.55 -11.18 11.58
C ASN A 112 0.99 -11.89 10.32
N ILE A 113 0.62 -11.33 9.17
CA ILE A 113 0.95 -11.83 7.84
C ILE A 113 1.51 -10.67 7.01
N ASP A 114 2.66 -10.89 6.39
CA ASP A 114 3.32 -9.92 5.50
C ASP A 114 3.14 -10.37 4.04
N LEU A 115 2.82 -9.46 3.14
CA LEU A 115 2.70 -9.74 1.71
C LEU A 115 4.07 -9.61 1.03
N LYS A 116 4.50 -10.68 0.35
CA LYS A 116 5.79 -10.71 -0.35
C LYS A 116 5.79 -9.75 -1.53
N ASN A 117 6.83 -8.91 -1.64
CA ASN A 117 7.04 -7.99 -2.78
C ASN A 117 5.79 -7.14 -3.09
N PHE A 118 5.17 -6.56 -2.07
CA PHE A 118 3.87 -5.90 -2.14
C PHE A 118 3.74 -4.93 -3.34
N PHE A 119 4.53 -3.84 -3.37
CA PHE A 119 4.47 -2.87 -4.46
C PHE A 119 4.83 -3.47 -5.83
N PRO A 120 5.92 -4.25 -5.99
CA PRO A 120 6.26 -4.90 -7.25
C PRO A 120 5.19 -5.88 -7.77
N THR A 121 4.32 -6.40 -6.90
CA THR A 121 3.20 -7.28 -7.30
C THR A 121 2.04 -6.50 -7.92
N ILE A 122 1.95 -5.19 -7.64
CA ILE A 122 0.90 -4.31 -8.16
C ILE A 122 1.33 -3.78 -9.52
N THR A 123 0.89 -4.48 -10.58
CA THR A 123 1.26 -4.18 -11.95
C THR A 123 0.47 -3.01 -12.53
N TYR A 124 0.98 -2.44 -13.64
CA TYR A 124 0.29 -1.46 -14.47
C TYR A 124 -1.17 -1.85 -14.74
N THR A 125 -1.41 -3.10 -15.20
CA THR A 125 -2.77 -3.59 -15.51
C THR A 125 -3.69 -3.55 -14.30
N ARG A 126 -3.20 -3.95 -13.13
CA ARG A 126 -3.99 -3.90 -11.89
C ARG A 126 -4.35 -2.46 -11.51
N VAL A 127 -3.40 -1.53 -11.60
CA VAL A 127 -3.65 -0.10 -11.35
C VAL A 127 -4.68 0.44 -12.33
N MET A 128 -4.51 0.18 -13.64
CA MET A 128 -5.42 0.62 -14.68
C MET A 128 -6.85 0.13 -14.45
N MET A 129 -7.03 -1.17 -14.21
CA MET A 129 -8.35 -1.75 -13.94
C MET A 129 -9.00 -1.14 -12.69
N SER A 130 -8.24 -0.99 -11.60
CA SER A 130 -8.76 -0.42 -10.36
C SER A 130 -9.13 1.07 -10.50
N LEU A 131 -8.44 1.84 -11.34
CA LEU A 131 -8.83 3.21 -11.66
C LEU A 131 -10.13 3.26 -12.49
N GLN A 132 -10.31 2.31 -13.41
CA GLN A 132 -11.56 2.18 -14.17
C GLN A 132 -12.74 1.82 -13.26
N GLU A 133 -12.54 0.94 -12.28
CA GLU A 133 -13.53 0.60 -11.25
C GLU A 133 -13.93 1.84 -10.40
N LEU A 134 -13.02 2.81 -10.20
CA LEU A 134 -13.33 4.11 -9.58
C LEU A 134 -14.05 5.09 -10.50
N GLY A 135 -14.28 4.74 -11.78
CA GLY A 135 -15.00 5.55 -12.76
C GLY A 135 -14.12 6.40 -13.69
N PHE A 136 -12.78 6.26 -13.63
CA PHE A 136 -11.91 6.87 -14.64
C PHE A 136 -12.01 6.09 -15.95
N ASN A 137 -12.03 6.81 -17.08
CA ASN A 137 -12.04 6.16 -18.39
C ASN A 137 -10.68 5.54 -18.73
N GLU A 138 -10.65 4.78 -19.82
CA GLU A 138 -9.47 4.05 -20.28
C GLU A 138 -8.24 4.94 -20.51
N GLU A 139 -8.42 6.07 -21.23
CA GLU A 139 -7.31 6.99 -21.55
C GLU A 139 -6.65 7.56 -20.28
N VAL A 140 -7.45 8.04 -19.35
CA VAL A 140 -6.96 8.64 -18.10
C VAL A 140 -6.32 7.57 -17.22
N SER A 141 -6.95 6.40 -17.12
CA SER A 141 -6.43 5.26 -16.36
C SER A 141 -5.10 4.75 -16.92
N ASP A 142 -4.95 4.68 -18.25
CA ASP A 142 -3.70 4.32 -18.92
C ASP A 142 -2.59 5.32 -18.61
N ILE A 143 -2.84 6.62 -18.77
CA ILE A 143 -1.84 7.67 -18.53
C ILE A 143 -1.39 7.68 -17.06
N ILE A 144 -2.33 7.64 -16.10
CA ILE A 144 -2.01 7.59 -14.67
C ILE A 144 -1.19 6.34 -14.35
N SER A 145 -1.60 5.18 -14.84
CA SER A 145 -0.90 3.92 -14.60
C SER A 145 0.52 3.93 -15.16
N ARG A 146 0.72 4.49 -16.35
CA ARG A 146 2.07 4.65 -16.94
C ARG A 146 2.94 5.61 -16.15
N LEU A 147 2.40 6.75 -15.70
CA LEU A 147 3.16 7.73 -14.92
C LEU A 147 3.55 7.21 -13.53
N CYS A 148 2.81 6.25 -12.99
CA CYS A 148 2.99 5.74 -11.62
C CYS A 148 3.69 4.38 -11.55
N THR A 149 3.93 3.69 -12.67
CA THR A 149 4.60 2.38 -12.72
C THR A 149 5.91 2.44 -13.51
N ILE A 150 6.85 1.55 -13.20
CA ILE A 150 8.14 1.42 -13.86
C ILE A 150 8.40 -0.03 -14.27
N PRO A 151 9.26 -0.28 -15.27
CA PRO A 151 9.71 -1.63 -15.58
C PRO A 151 10.46 -2.23 -14.38
N MET A 152 10.02 -3.39 -13.93
CA MET A 152 10.65 -4.17 -12.88
C MET A 152 10.79 -5.63 -13.35
N TRP A 153 11.91 -6.25 -13.02
CA TRP A 153 12.13 -7.65 -13.33
C TRP A 153 11.24 -8.55 -12.46
N ASP A 154 10.48 -9.40 -13.11
CA ASP A 154 9.68 -10.43 -12.45
C ASP A 154 10.39 -11.77 -12.55
N GLU A 155 11.01 -12.20 -11.45
CA GLU A 155 11.75 -13.47 -11.37
C GLU A 155 10.89 -14.70 -11.68
N GLN A 156 9.58 -14.66 -11.38
CA GLN A 156 8.70 -15.80 -11.60
C GLN A 156 8.31 -15.94 -13.07
N LYS A 157 8.11 -14.81 -13.75
CA LYS A 157 7.73 -14.78 -15.18
C LYS A 157 8.93 -14.62 -16.11
N GLN A 158 10.13 -14.39 -15.55
CA GLN A 158 11.37 -14.17 -16.31
C GLN A 158 11.21 -13.08 -17.38
N MET A 159 10.52 -11.98 -17.00
CA MET A 159 10.27 -10.85 -17.89
C MET A 159 10.14 -9.53 -17.13
N PHE A 160 10.35 -8.42 -17.81
CA PHE A 160 10.05 -7.10 -17.27
C PHE A 160 8.55 -6.83 -17.28
N ARG A 161 8.02 -6.34 -16.15
CA ARG A 161 6.65 -5.84 -16.03
C ARG A 161 6.64 -4.46 -15.41
N ASN A 162 5.76 -3.59 -15.88
CA ASN A 162 5.54 -2.32 -15.21
C ASN A 162 4.76 -2.56 -13.91
N ALA A 163 5.30 -2.07 -12.79
CA ALA A 163 4.71 -2.22 -11.47
C ALA A 163 4.96 -0.96 -10.61
N LEU A 164 4.26 -0.86 -9.48
CA LEU A 164 4.42 0.25 -8.55
C LEU A 164 5.83 0.22 -7.92
N PRO A 165 6.60 1.33 -8.01
CA PRO A 165 7.88 1.41 -7.35
C PRO A 165 7.74 1.68 -5.85
N GLN A 166 8.68 1.18 -5.08
CA GLN A 166 8.83 1.55 -3.69
C GLN A 166 9.59 2.87 -3.60
N GLY A 167 8.89 3.95 -3.22
CA GLY A 167 9.46 5.31 -3.13
C GLY A 167 8.69 6.35 -3.95
N SER A 168 7.68 5.95 -4.72
CA SER A 168 6.76 6.87 -5.40
C SER A 168 5.73 7.44 -4.43
N PRO A 169 5.39 8.75 -4.50
CA PRO A 169 4.33 9.34 -3.69
C PRO A 169 2.93 8.84 -4.06
N ALA A 170 2.73 8.29 -5.26
CA ALA A 170 1.45 7.74 -5.69
C ALA A 170 1.26 6.26 -5.30
N SER A 171 2.34 5.50 -5.10
CA SER A 171 2.26 4.07 -4.78
C SER A 171 1.42 3.75 -3.54
N PRO A 172 1.47 4.53 -2.44
CA PRO A 172 0.65 4.28 -1.25
C PRO A 172 -0.85 4.27 -1.54
N LEU A 173 -1.39 5.32 -2.14
CA LEU A 173 -2.82 5.41 -2.47
C LEU A 173 -3.23 4.34 -3.48
N LEU A 174 -2.48 4.21 -4.58
CA LEU A 174 -2.79 3.24 -5.63
C LEU A 174 -2.75 1.80 -5.12
N SER A 175 -1.86 1.49 -4.19
CA SER A 175 -1.84 0.16 -3.56
C SER A 175 -3.09 -0.12 -2.73
N ASN A 176 -3.61 0.87 -2.01
CA ASN A 176 -4.85 0.73 -1.27
C ASN A 176 -6.04 0.51 -2.20
N ILE A 177 -6.12 1.26 -3.30
CA ILE A 177 -7.19 1.12 -4.30
C ILE A 177 -7.16 -0.31 -4.90
N VAL A 178 -6.00 -0.79 -5.32
CA VAL A 178 -5.86 -2.16 -5.88
C VAL A 178 -6.21 -3.24 -4.86
N CYS A 179 -5.99 -3.00 -3.57
CA CYS A 179 -6.31 -3.95 -2.51
C CYS A 179 -7.79 -3.96 -2.08
N THR A 180 -8.65 -3.11 -2.67
CA THR A 180 -10.06 -2.99 -2.25
C THR A 180 -10.79 -4.34 -2.23
N SER A 181 -10.69 -5.11 -3.30
CA SER A 181 -11.31 -6.45 -3.38
C SER A 181 -10.70 -7.45 -2.39
N LEU A 182 -9.37 -7.41 -2.19
CA LEU A 182 -8.69 -8.22 -1.18
C LEU A 182 -9.24 -7.90 0.23
N ASP A 183 -9.31 -6.61 0.58
CA ASP A 183 -9.78 -6.15 1.89
C ASP A 183 -11.25 -6.51 2.14
N GLN A 184 -12.12 -6.40 1.13
CA GLN A 184 -13.51 -6.80 1.22
C GLN A 184 -13.65 -8.31 1.49
N ARG A 185 -12.93 -9.14 0.76
CA ARG A 185 -12.95 -10.60 0.89
C ARG A 185 -12.38 -11.06 2.24
N LEU A 186 -11.27 -10.46 2.70
CA LEU A 186 -10.67 -10.78 3.99
C LEU A 186 -11.51 -10.27 5.16
N SER A 187 -12.17 -9.13 5.03
CA SER A 187 -13.11 -8.63 6.03
C SER A 187 -14.32 -9.57 6.18
N ALA A 188 -14.88 -10.04 5.05
CA ALA A 188 -15.97 -11.02 5.06
C ALA A 188 -15.54 -12.37 5.67
N LEU A 189 -14.32 -12.84 5.35
CA LEU A 189 -13.74 -14.02 5.98
C LEU A 189 -13.61 -13.82 7.50
N ALA A 190 -13.03 -12.71 7.93
CA ALA A 190 -12.83 -12.39 9.34
C ALA A 190 -14.16 -12.34 10.10
N GLN A 191 -15.18 -11.68 9.55
CA GLN A 191 -16.51 -11.63 10.14
C GLN A 191 -17.11 -13.03 10.33
N ARG A 192 -17.00 -13.88 9.31
CA ARG A 192 -17.55 -15.26 9.34
C ARG A 192 -16.91 -16.13 10.42
N TYR A 193 -15.64 -15.89 10.73
CA TYR A 193 -14.91 -16.63 11.76
C TYR A 193 -14.82 -15.89 13.10
N GLY A 194 -15.51 -14.76 13.30
CA GLY A 194 -15.45 -13.97 14.53
C GLY A 194 -14.06 -13.43 14.85
N VAL A 195 -13.30 -13.06 13.81
CA VAL A 195 -11.92 -12.56 13.85
C VAL A 195 -11.89 -11.07 13.50
N THR A 196 -11.09 -10.28 14.18
CA THR A 196 -10.81 -8.89 13.80
C THR A 196 -9.72 -8.87 12.74
N TYR A 197 -9.93 -8.15 11.63
CA TYR A 197 -8.98 -7.97 10.54
C TYR A 197 -8.60 -6.50 10.39
N SER A 198 -7.32 -6.24 10.16
CA SER A 198 -6.83 -4.94 9.68
C SER A 198 -5.62 -5.09 8.77
N ARG A 199 -5.37 -4.06 7.95
CA ARG A 199 -4.20 -3.98 7.06
C ARG A 199 -3.47 -2.64 7.20
N TYR A 200 -2.14 -2.73 7.30
CA TYR A 200 -1.23 -1.59 7.24
C TYR A 200 -0.22 -1.82 6.11
N ALA A 201 -0.47 -1.27 4.93
CA ALA A 201 0.30 -1.53 3.70
C ALA A 201 0.32 -3.04 3.34
N ASP A 202 1.49 -3.67 3.42
CA ASP A 202 1.76 -5.10 3.23
C ASP A 202 1.52 -5.95 4.48
N ASP A 203 1.39 -5.34 5.67
CA ASP A 203 1.14 -6.02 6.93
C ASP A 203 -0.36 -6.22 7.16
N MET A 204 -0.82 -7.47 7.20
CA MET A 204 -2.17 -7.88 7.55
C MET A 204 -2.17 -8.45 8.96
N THR A 205 -3.12 -8.06 9.79
CA THR A 205 -3.27 -8.56 11.16
C THR A 205 -4.66 -9.13 11.38
N PHE A 206 -4.71 -10.33 11.96
CA PHE A 206 -5.93 -11.01 12.39
C PHE A 206 -5.84 -11.30 13.87
N SER A 207 -6.92 -11.05 14.62
CA SER A 207 -6.94 -11.35 16.06
C SER A 207 -8.28 -11.88 16.54
N SER A 208 -8.26 -12.74 17.56
CA SER A 208 -9.44 -13.35 18.14
C SER A 208 -9.19 -13.82 19.57
N ASP A 209 -10.29 -14.15 20.28
CA ASP A 209 -10.22 -14.74 21.62
C ASP A 209 -10.26 -16.27 21.58
N HIS A 210 -10.61 -16.87 20.44
CA HIS A 210 -10.64 -18.31 20.18
C HIS A 210 -9.62 -18.69 19.08
N SER A 211 -9.22 -19.96 19.08
CA SER A 211 -8.21 -20.44 18.13
C SER A 211 -8.85 -20.89 16.83
N VAL A 212 -8.54 -20.18 15.73
CA VAL A 212 -8.85 -20.56 14.34
C VAL A 212 -7.58 -20.74 13.49
N TYR A 213 -6.41 -20.60 14.10
CA TYR A 213 -5.10 -20.51 13.45
C TYR A 213 -4.30 -21.81 13.51
N ALA A 214 -4.95 -22.96 13.74
CA ALA A 214 -4.27 -24.24 13.66
C ALA A 214 -3.75 -24.47 12.24
N LYS A 215 -2.58 -25.11 12.13
CA LYS A 215 -2.05 -25.50 10.83
C LYS A 215 -3.11 -26.32 10.08
N ASP A 216 -3.31 -26.03 8.81
CA ASP A 216 -4.35 -26.64 7.97
C ASP A 216 -5.82 -26.35 8.35
N SER A 217 -6.07 -25.37 9.22
CA SER A 217 -7.44 -24.94 9.53
C SER A 217 -8.15 -24.41 8.28
N LYS A 218 -9.48 -24.52 8.27
CA LYS A 218 -10.30 -23.95 7.17
C LYS A 218 -10.05 -22.44 7.02
N PHE A 219 -9.90 -21.71 8.13
CA PHE A 219 -9.62 -20.28 8.12
C PHE A 219 -8.35 -19.97 7.37
N LEU A 220 -7.23 -20.63 7.68
CA LEU A 220 -5.93 -20.36 7.00
C LEU A 220 -5.98 -20.74 5.53
N LYS A 221 -6.58 -21.87 5.17
CA LYS A 221 -6.74 -22.28 3.76
C LYS A 221 -7.55 -21.29 2.94
N GLU A 222 -8.66 -20.80 3.49
CA GLU A 222 -9.49 -19.80 2.82
C GLU A 222 -8.76 -18.45 2.71
N LEU A 223 -8.02 -18.06 3.76
CA LEU A 223 -7.19 -16.85 3.78
C LEU A 223 -6.12 -16.91 2.67
N GLU A 224 -5.36 -17.99 2.59
CA GLU A 224 -4.35 -18.23 1.56
C GLU A 224 -4.96 -18.15 0.16
N ASN A 225 -6.08 -18.84 -0.07
CA ASN A 225 -6.80 -18.81 -1.34
C ASN A 225 -7.25 -17.40 -1.73
N ILE A 226 -7.72 -16.59 -0.76
CA ILE A 226 -8.12 -15.21 -1.00
C ILE A 226 -6.91 -14.37 -1.41
N VAL A 227 -5.79 -14.49 -0.69
CA VAL A 227 -4.57 -13.74 -0.98
C VAL A 227 -4.00 -14.11 -2.35
N GLU A 228 -3.89 -15.41 -2.67
CA GLU A 228 -3.34 -15.90 -3.93
C GLU A 228 -4.23 -15.55 -5.12
N SER A 229 -5.54 -15.77 -5.02
CA SER A 229 -6.49 -15.39 -6.07
C SER A 229 -6.62 -13.88 -6.27
N SER A 230 -6.22 -13.08 -5.28
CA SER A 230 -6.07 -11.62 -5.39
C SER A 230 -4.69 -11.21 -5.96
N GLY A 231 -3.87 -12.18 -6.42
CA GLY A 231 -2.59 -11.95 -7.06
C GLY A 231 -1.46 -11.53 -6.11
N PHE A 232 -1.55 -11.86 -4.83
CA PHE A 232 -0.50 -11.64 -3.84
C PHE A 232 0.06 -12.98 -3.32
N LYS A 233 1.17 -12.92 -2.60
CA LYS A 233 1.77 -14.08 -1.94
C LYS A 233 2.10 -13.76 -0.50
N ILE A 234 1.85 -14.72 0.39
CA ILE A 234 2.21 -14.61 1.80
C ILE A 234 3.72 -14.82 1.95
N ASN A 235 4.32 -14.02 2.82
CA ASN A 235 5.69 -14.17 3.26
C ASN A 235 5.72 -15.06 4.52
N GLU A 236 5.80 -16.36 4.33
CA GLU A 236 5.78 -17.35 5.42
C GLU A 236 6.85 -17.08 6.50
N LYS A 237 8.05 -16.62 6.08
CA LYS A 237 9.17 -16.33 7.01
C LYS A 237 8.84 -15.19 7.99
N LYS A 238 7.92 -14.31 7.64
CA LYS A 238 7.48 -13.19 8.48
C LYS A 238 6.10 -13.42 9.10
N THR A 239 5.37 -14.44 8.67
CA THR A 239 4.09 -14.83 9.26
C THR A 239 4.30 -15.37 10.66
N ARG A 240 3.59 -14.81 11.63
CA ARG A 240 3.73 -15.21 13.04
C ARG A 240 2.41 -15.18 13.79
N LEU A 241 2.13 -16.25 14.51
CA LEU A 241 1.04 -16.35 15.47
C LEU A 241 1.56 -16.07 16.88
N GLN A 242 0.98 -15.09 17.55
CA GLN A 242 1.32 -14.68 18.90
C GLN A 242 0.15 -14.98 19.81
N LYS A 243 0.39 -15.62 20.96
CA LYS A 243 -0.64 -16.01 21.94
C LYS A 243 -0.56 -15.13 23.19
N LYS A 244 -1.68 -14.97 23.90
CA LYS A 244 -1.72 -14.36 25.22
C LYS A 244 -0.74 -15.08 26.17
N GLY A 245 -0.02 -14.31 26.97
CA GLY A 245 1.10 -14.83 27.77
C GLY A 245 2.48 -14.62 27.13
N SER A 246 2.53 -14.39 25.81
CA SER A 246 3.71 -13.89 25.13
C SER A 246 3.51 -12.43 24.71
N ARG A 247 4.62 -11.77 24.33
CA ARG A 247 4.53 -10.41 23.81
C ARG A 247 3.82 -10.41 22.44
N GLN A 248 2.65 -9.79 22.38
CA GLN A 248 1.91 -9.57 21.13
C GLN A 248 2.26 -8.22 20.55
N GLU A 249 2.45 -8.15 19.25
CA GLU A 249 2.90 -6.95 18.54
C GLU A 249 2.13 -6.78 17.23
N VAL A 250 1.71 -5.54 16.94
CA VAL A 250 1.06 -5.14 15.68
C VAL A 250 1.73 -3.87 15.17
N THR A 251 2.22 -3.88 13.93
CA THR A 251 2.88 -2.73 13.28
C THR A 251 3.94 -2.04 14.15
N GLY A 252 4.73 -2.82 14.91
CA GLY A 252 5.80 -2.31 15.77
C GLY A 252 5.34 -1.74 17.11
N LEU A 253 4.08 -1.95 17.50
CA LEU A 253 3.54 -1.59 18.81
C LEU A 253 3.11 -2.84 19.59
N ILE A 254 3.32 -2.82 20.91
CA ILE A 254 2.88 -3.91 21.79
C ILE A 254 1.37 -3.77 22.02
N VAL A 255 0.64 -4.86 21.81
CA VAL A 255 -0.81 -4.95 22.04
C VAL A 255 -1.08 -5.90 23.22
N GLY A 256 -1.27 -5.32 24.40
CA GLY A 256 -1.78 -6.00 25.58
C GLY A 256 -3.20 -5.52 25.86
N GLU A 257 -3.51 -5.22 27.12
CA GLU A 257 -4.75 -4.53 27.47
C GLU A 257 -4.85 -3.13 26.86
N LYS A 258 -3.67 -2.49 26.66
CA LYS A 258 -3.53 -1.19 25.99
C LYS A 258 -2.37 -1.26 25.00
N VAL A 259 -2.41 -0.36 24.00
CA VAL A 259 -1.28 -0.16 23.08
C VAL A 259 -0.11 0.49 23.81
N ASN A 260 1.08 -0.10 23.68
CA ASN A 260 2.32 0.41 24.26
C ASN A 260 3.46 0.38 23.24
N THR A 261 4.51 1.16 23.53
CA THR A 261 5.79 1.11 22.83
C THR A 261 6.74 0.15 23.52
N TYR A 262 7.82 -0.22 22.84
CA TYR A 262 8.91 -0.98 23.49
C TYR A 262 9.54 -0.19 24.64
N ARG A 263 9.86 -0.88 25.73
CA ARG A 263 10.55 -0.27 26.91
C ARG A 263 11.83 0.46 26.52
N GLN A 264 12.59 -0.08 25.57
CA GLN A 264 13.82 0.54 25.07
C GLN A 264 13.53 1.92 24.43
N PHE A 265 12.47 2.03 23.63
CA PHE A 265 12.07 3.30 23.01
C PHE A 265 11.74 4.35 24.09
N THR A 266 10.94 3.97 25.08
CA THR A 266 10.59 4.86 26.21
C THR A 266 11.83 5.25 27.04
N LYS A 267 12.78 4.33 27.21
CA LYS A 267 14.03 4.59 27.90
C LYS A 267 14.90 5.59 27.14
N ASN A 268 15.04 5.40 25.84
CA ASN A 268 15.80 6.31 24.98
C ASN A 268 15.23 7.71 24.94
N LEU A 269 13.88 7.88 24.95
CA LEU A 269 13.23 9.19 25.04
C LEU A 269 13.44 9.91 26.36
N ARG A 270 13.65 9.18 27.47
CA ARG A 270 13.92 9.79 28.78
C ARG A 270 15.37 10.22 28.96
N THR A 271 16.26 9.71 28.12
CA THR A 271 17.71 10.00 28.15
C THR A 271 18.17 10.95 27.06
N ALA A 272 17.27 11.38 26.15
CA ALA A 272 17.47 12.42 25.13
C ALA A 272 16.97 13.77 25.62
#